data_e501cae140908f095c2cb00eedadaadc
#
_entry.id   e501cae140908f095c2cb00eedadaadc
#
_cell.length_a   1.000
_cell.length_b   1.000
_cell.length_c   1.000
_cell.angle_alpha   90.00
_cell.angle_beta   90.00
_cell.angle_gamma   90.00
#
_symmetry.space_group_name_H-M   'P 1'
#
loop_
_entity.id
_entity.type
_entity.pdbx_description
1 polymer ?
#
loop_
_entity_poly.entity_id
_entity_poly.type
_entity_poly.pdbx_seq_one_letter_code
_entity_poly.pdbx_strand_id
1 'polypeptide(L)'
;MLTDFETFRKSLLESGYKFFRDKATKETPYPYIVYSYIGETQKWASNKFIATIGLYQVSLFTSGVEQDLKQLKTSFKNYGIHFNGFSSIQGDENDDTITNFYTEVRVFENEG
;
A
#
# COMPACT_ATOMS: atom_id res chain seq x y z
N MET A 1 16.10 -4.83 -2.07
CA MET A 1 15.63 -5.24 -3.41
C MET A 1 14.15 -4.94 -3.55
N LEU A 2 13.75 -4.36 -4.65
CA LEU A 2 12.34 -4.08 -4.89
C LEU A 2 11.60 -5.35 -5.30
N THR A 3 10.37 -5.47 -4.86
CA THR A 3 9.52 -6.61 -5.15
C THR A 3 8.59 -6.32 -6.34
N ASP A 4 8.11 -7.35 -6.99
CA ASP A 4 7.17 -7.20 -8.08
C ASP A 4 5.73 -7.02 -7.57
N PHE A 5 4.81 -6.74 -8.49
CA PHE A 5 3.42 -6.49 -8.14
C PHE A 5 2.74 -7.72 -7.51
N GLU A 6 3.05 -8.91 -8.01
CA GLU A 6 2.47 -10.13 -7.46
C GLU A 6 2.84 -10.34 -6.00
N THR A 7 4.10 -10.10 -5.65
CA THR A 7 4.58 -10.19 -4.27
C THR A 7 3.91 -9.14 -3.39
N PHE A 8 3.77 -7.92 -3.92
CA PHE A 8 3.06 -6.85 -3.22
C PHE A 8 1.61 -7.26 -2.95
N ARG A 9 0.92 -7.78 -3.95
CA ARG A 9 -0.47 -8.22 -3.80
C ARG A 9 -0.60 -9.34 -2.76
N LYS A 10 0.34 -10.29 -2.76
CA LYS A 10 0.38 -11.36 -1.77
C LYS A 10 0.55 -10.82 -0.36
N SER A 11 1.35 -9.77 -0.20
CA SER A 11 1.53 -9.15 1.12
C SER A 11 0.24 -8.55 1.64
N LEU A 12 -0.58 -7.96 0.76
CA LEU A 12 -1.88 -7.44 1.14
C LEU A 12 -2.84 -8.57 1.54
N LEU A 13 -2.82 -9.65 0.78
CA LEU A 13 -3.65 -10.82 1.09
C LEU A 13 -3.29 -11.42 2.45
N GLU A 14 -2.00 -11.54 2.74
CA GLU A 14 -1.50 -12.12 3.99
C GLU A 14 -1.70 -11.20 5.20
N SER A 15 -1.98 -9.92 4.95
CA SER A 15 -2.21 -8.98 6.05
C SER A 15 -3.46 -9.30 6.86
N GLY A 16 -4.39 -10.07 6.28
CA GLY A 16 -5.63 -10.42 6.94
C GLY A 16 -6.75 -9.40 6.75
N TYR A 17 -6.46 -8.25 6.16
CA TYR A 17 -7.48 -7.25 5.87
C TYR A 17 -8.03 -7.42 4.46
N LYS A 18 -9.29 -7.06 4.25
CA LYS A 18 -9.82 -6.92 2.90
C LYS A 18 -9.09 -5.77 2.21
N PHE A 19 -8.83 -5.93 0.93
CA PHE A 19 -8.14 -4.89 0.18
C PHE A 19 -8.78 -4.70 -1.19
N PHE A 20 -8.73 -3.46 -1.67
CA PHE A 20 -9.37 -3.05 -2.91
C PHE A 20 -8.43 -2.15 -3.68
N ARG A 21 -8.55 -2.16 -4.99
CA ARG A 21 -7.83 -1.22 -5.84
C ARG A 21 -8.70 0.01 -6.06
N ASP A 22 -8.13 1.18 -5.79
CA ASP A 22 -8.68 2.52 -5.98
C ASP A 22 -9.82 2.90 -5.03
N LYS A 23 -10.80 2.05 -4.82
CA LYS A 23 -11.83 2.32 -3.81
C LYS A 23 -12.51 1.05 -3.35
N ALA A 24 -12.98 1.08 -2.11
CA ALA A 24 -13.77 0.00 -1.53
C ALA A 24 -15.25 0.18 -1.89
N THR A 25 -16.02 -0.90 -1.73
CA THR A 25 -17.48 -0.81 -1.89
C THR A 25 -18.08 -0.08 -0.70
N LYS A 26 -19.24 0.57 -0.90
CA LYS A 26 -19.90 1.35 0.15
C LYS A 26 -20.23 0.54 1.40
N GLU A 27 -20.51 -0.73 1.23
CA GLU A 27 -20.92 -1.60 2.35
C GLU A 27 -19.76 -2.28 3.04
N THR A 28 -18.53 -2.03 2.63
CA THR A 28 -17.39 -2.68 3.25
C THR A 28 -17.16 -2.13 4.65
N PRO A 29 -17.24 -2.97 5.70
CA PRO A 29 -16.97 -2.49 7.05
C PRO A 29 -15.49 -2.24 7.27
N TYR A 30 -15.19 -1.30 8.15
CA TYR A 30 -13.82 -1.07 8.59
C TYR A 30 -13.34 -2.23 9.47
N PRO A 31 -12.04 -2.56 9.52
CA PRO A 31 -10.97 -1.96 8.72
C PRO A 31 -10.82 -2.60 7.35
N TYR A 32 -10.31 -1.82 6.39
CA TYR A 32 -9.97 -2.34 5.07
C TYR A 32 -8.84 -1.53 4.46
N ILE A 33 -8.21 -2.10 3.43
CA ILE A 33 -7.11 -1.47 2.73
C ILE A 33 -7.56 -1.04 1.35
N VAL A 34 -7.12 0.13 0.92
CA VAL A 34 -7.25 0.58 -0.47
C VAL A 34 -5.84 0.88 -0.97
N TYR A 35 -5.47 0.35 -2.13
CA TYR A 35 -4.22 0.71 -2.76
C TYR A 35 -4.49 1.33 -4.13
N SER A 36 -3.63 2.25 -4.53
CA SER A 36 -3.79 2.97 -5.79
C SER A 36 -2.44 3.23 -6.43
N TYR A 37 -2.39 3.11 -7.74
CA TYR A 37 -1.23 3.51 -8.52
C TYR A 37 -1.19 5.05 -8.55
N ILE A 38 -0.10 5.64 -8.07
CA ILE A 38 0.00 7.10 -7.98
C ILE A 38 1.08 7.68 -8.87
N GLY A 39 1.87 6.85 -9.51
CA GLY A 39 2.91 7.35 -10.41
C GLY A 39 3.98 6.32 -10.64
N GLU A 40 5.03 6.76 -11.32
CA GLU A 40 6.17 5.88 -11.58
C GLU A 40 7.46 6.68 -11.60
N THR A 41 8.57 5.97 -11.37
CA THR A 41 9.91 6.50 -11.56
C THR A 41 10.65 5.61 -12.53
N GLN A 42 11.52 6.24 -13.34
CA GLN A 42 12.39 5.49 -14.25
C GLN A 42 13.77 5.37 -13.62
N LYS A 43 14.32 4.17 -13.64
CA LYS A 43 15.67 3.93 -13.14
C LYS A 43 16.63 3.84 -14.31
N TRP A 44 17.68 4.66 -14.28
CA TRP A 44 18.68 4.74 -15.33
C TRP A 44 20.06 4.50 -14.74
N ALA A 45 20.95 3.93 -15.53
CA ALA A 45 22.36 3.81 -15.19
C ALA A 45 23.17 3.97 -16.48
N SER A 46 24.18 4.84 -16.45
CA SER A 46 25.08 5.08 -17.60
C SER A 46 24.30 5.36 -18.89
N ASN A 47 23.27 6.19 -18.80
CA ASN A 47 22.38 6.57 -19.92
C ASN A 47 21.57 5.41 -20.49
N LYS A 48 21.50 4.29 -19.77
CA LYS A 48 20.64 3.17 -20.18
C LYS A 48 19.47 3.04 -19.25
N PHE A 49 18.29 2.83 -19.82
CA PHE A 49 17.10 2.53 -19.07
C PHE A 49 17.24 1.15 -18.42
N ILE A 50 16.99 1.07 -17.12
CA ILE A 50 17.07 -0.18 -16.37
C ILE A 50 15.69 -0.71 -16.01
N ALA A 51 14.84 0.14 -15.43
CA ALA A 51 13.55 -0.33 -14.93
C ALA A 51 12.59 0.81 -14.70
N THR A 52 11.31 0.48 -14.79
CA THR A 52 10.23 1.34 -14.31
C THR A 52 9.82 0.86 -12.91
N ILE A 53 9.70 1.78 -11.98
CA ILE A 53 9.26 1.50 -10.63
C ILE A 53 7.90 2.14 -10.44
N GLY A 54 6.89 1.30 -10.21
CA GLY A 54 5.54 1.77 -9.91
C GLY A 54 5.45 2.24 -8.48
N LEU A 55 4.77 3.36 -8.27
CA LEU A 55 4.52 3.93 -6.95
C LEU A 55 3.07 3.70 -6.59
N TYR A 56 2.84 3.05 -5.47
CA TYR A 56 1.49 2.75 -4.98
C TYR A 56 1.30 3.37 -3.62
N GLN A 57 0.15 4.01 -3.42
CA GLN A 57 -0.26 4.43 -2.10
C GLN A 57 -1.08 3.31 -1.49
N VAL A 58 -0.74 2.92 -0.27
CA VAL A 58 -1.49 1.91 0.48
C VAL A 58 -2.11 2.61 1.68
N SER A 59 -3.42 2.53 1.80
CA SER A 59 -4.18 3.18 2.86
C SER A 59 -4.95 2.12 3.67
N LEU A 60 -4.79 2.16 4.99
CA LEU A 60 -5.61 1.36 5.90
C LEU A 60 -6.63 2.29 6.54
N PHE A 61 -7.90 2.03 6.28
CA PHE A 61 -9.01 2.78 6.87
C PHE A 61 -9.53 2.01 8.07
N THR A 62 -9.52 2.63 9.24
CA THR A 62 -9.91 1.94 10.45
C THR A 62 -10.51 2.91 11.48
N SER A 63 -11.38 2.40 12.33
CA SER A 63 -11.86 3.12 13.50
C SER A 63 -10.95 2.89 14.72
N GLY A 64 -9.92 2.05 14.56
CA GLY A 64 -8.96 1.78 15.63
C GLY A 64 -7.80 2.76 15.62
N VAL A 65 -6.69 2.32 16.18
CA VAL A 65 -5.49 3.13 16.33
C VAL A 65 -4.32 2.51 15.57
N GLU A 66 -3.15 3.11 15.69
CA GLU A 66 -1.95 2.70 14.95
C GLU A 66 -1.55 1.23 15.18
N GLN A 67 -2.03 0.59 16.23
CA GLN A 67 -1.78 -0.83 16.46
C GLN A 67 -2.36 -1.70 15.34
N ASP A 68 -3.38 -1.21 14.66
CA ASP A 68 -3.98 -1.93 13.53
C ASP A 68 -3.01 -2.07 12.37
N LEU A 69 -1.97 -1.23 12.31
CA LEU A 69 -0.93 -1.34 11.29
C LEU A 69 0.01 -2.52 11.51
N LYS A 70 0.03 -3.09 12.70
CA LYS A 70 1.02 -4.11 13.04
C LYS A 70 0.98 -5.30 12.09
N GLN A 71 -0.19 -5.84 11.82
CA GLN A 71 -0.27 -7.01 10.94
C GLN A 71 0.06 -6.68 9.50
N LEU A 72 -0.24 -5.46 9.04
CA LEU A 72 0.15 -5.03 7.70
C LEU A 72 1.66 -4.84 7.61
N LYS A 73 2.27 -4.19 8.60
CA LYS A 73 3.73 -4.01 8.65
C LYS A 73 4.45 -5.36 8.71
N THR A 74 3.93 -6.30 9.49
CA THR A 74 4.51 -7.63 9.58
C THR A 74 4.48 -8.33 8.23
N SER A 75 3.34 -8.23 7.53
CA SER A 75 3.21 -8.82 6.21
C SER A 75 4.18 -8.17 5.22
N PHE A 76 4.31 -6.84 5.24
CA PHE A 76 5.27 -6.14 4.39
C PHE A 76 6.69 -6.65 4.63
N LYS A 77 7.08 -6.80 5.90
CA LYS A 77 8.42 -7.31 6.24
C LYS A 77 8.62 -8.73 5.73
N ASN A 78 7.61 -9.57 5.87
CA ASN A 78 7.70 -10.97 5.45
C ASN A 78 7.88 -11.11 3.94
N TYR A 79 7.36 -10.17 3.17
CA TYR A 79 7.44 -10.18 1.71
C TYR A 79 8.48 -9.21 1.16
N GLY A 80 9.25 -8.55 2.03
CA GLY A 80 10.29 -7.65 1.58
C GLY A 80 9.78 -6.37 0.93
N ILE A 81 8.58 -5.92 1.30
CA ILE A 81 8.01 -4.69 0.76
C ILE A 81 8.66 -3.50 1.46
N HIS A 82 9.21 -2.59 0.67
CA HIS A 82 9.84 -1.36 1.20
C HIS A 82 8.80 -0.25 1.34
N PHE A 83 8.74 0.35 2.51
CA PHE A 83 7.88 1.50 2.78
C PHE A 83 8.59 2.41 3.78
N ASN A 84 8.26 3.70 3.73
CA ASN A 84 8.95 4.72 4.53
C ASN A 84 8.23 5.06 5.84
N GLY A 85 7.32 4.23 6.28
CA GLY A 85 6.52 4.49 7.46
C GLY A 85 5.14 5.01 7.06
N PHE A 86 4.23 4.99 8.02
CA PHE A 86 2.84 5.40 7.79
C PHE A 86 2.58 6.78 8.36
N SER A 87 1.79 7.55 7.63
CA SER A 87 1.22 8.82 8.10
C SER A 87 -0.27 8.63 8.30
N SER A 88 -0.94 9.58 8.93
CA SER A 88 -2.36 9.47 9.19
C SER A 88 -3.10 10.76 8.87
N ILE A 89 -4.31 10.62 8.36
CA ILE A 89 -5.26 11.72 8.16
C ILE A 89 -6.66 11.20 8.47
N GLN A 90 -7.63 12.09 8.55
CA GLN A 90 -9.03 11.69 8.71
C GLN A 90 -9.44 10.85 7.50
N GLY A 91 -10.05 9.69 7.75
CA GLY A 91 -10.37 8.74 6.70
C GLY A 91 -11.75 8.85 6.11
N ASP A 92 -12.65 9.57 6.76
CA ASP A 92 -14.04 9.72 6.32
C ASP A 92 -14.52 11.11 6.73
N GLU A 93 -14.94 11.92 5.76
CA GLU A 93 -15.37 13.29 6.04
C GLU A 93 -16.66 13.35 6.86
N ASN A 94 -17.43 12.26 6.91
CA ASN A 94 -18.68 12.17 7.65
C ASN A 94 -18.54 11.44 8.98
N ASP A 95 -17.35 10.89 9.29
CA ASP A 95 -17.11 10.13 10.51
C ASP A 95 -15.68 10.40 10.99
N ASP A 96 -15.55 11.25 11.98
CA ASP A 96 -14.25 11.64 12.52
C ASP A 96 -13.56 10.57 13.35
N THR A 97 -14.22 9.42 13.57
CA THR A 97 -13.61 8.29 14.26
C THR A 97 -12.77 7.44 13.30
N ILE A 98 -12.87 7.67 12.00
CA ILE A 98 -12.15 6.88 11.01
C ILE A 98 -10.83 7.56 10.65
N THR A 99 -9.74 6.80 10.71
CA THR A 99 -8.41 7.25 10.33
C THR A 99 -7.96 6.53 9.08
N ASN A 100 -7.31 7.26 8.18
CA ASN A 100 -6.60 6.71 7.04
C ASN A 100 -5.11 6.72 7.37
N PHE A 101 -4.55 5.54 7.62
CA PHE A 101 -3.09 5.37 7.74
C PHE A 101 -2.56 5.02 6.37
N TYR A 102 -1.67 5.82 5.83
CA TYR A 102 -1.21 5.63 4.47
C TYR A 102 0.31 5.65 4.37
N THR A 103 0.80 4.95 3.37
CA THR A 103 2.22 4.95 3.02
C THR A 103 2.36 4.77 1.52
N GLU A 104 3.56 5.02 1.03
CA GLU A 104 3.91 4.77 -0.36
C GLU A 104 4.82 3.56 -0.43
N VAL A 105 4.52 2.65 -1.36
CA VAL A 105 5.38 1.50 -1.63
C VAL A 105 5.86 1.55 -3.07
N ARG A 106 7.03 0.97 -3.32
CA ARG A 106 7.65 0.90 -4.63
C ARG A 106 7.61 -0.53 -5.12
N VAL A 107 7.13 -0.70 -6.32
CA VAL A 107 6.97 -2.01 -6.94
C VAL A 107 7.70 -2.01 -8.27
N PHE A 108 8.54 -3.02 -8.46
CA PHE A 108 9.24 -3.19 -9.72
C PHE A 108 8.25 -3.59 -10.81
N GLU A 109 8.23 -2.84 -11.90
CA GLU A 109 7.42 -3.20 -13.05
C GLU A 109 8.27 -3.99 -14.03
N ASN A 110 7.81 -5.18 -14.35
CA ASN A 110 8.50 -6.02 -15.32
C ASN A 110 8.01 -5.63 -16.71
N GLU A 111 8.88 -4.95 -17.44
CA GLU A 111 8.59 -4.63 -18.82
C GLU A 111 9.10 -5.76 -19.69
N GLY A 112 8.27 -6.75 -19.82
CA GLY A 112 8.56 -7.88 -20.69
C GLY A 112 8.36 -7.57 -22.14
#